data_884dd4b5f0eb8d3143ba03c2315f2d30
#
_entry.id   884dd4b5f0eb8d3143ba03c2315f2d30
#
_cell.length_a   1.000
_cell.length_b   1.000
_cell.length_c   1.000
_cell.angle_alpha   90.00
_cell.angle_beta   90.00
_cell.angle_gamma   90.00
#
_symmetry.space_group_name_H-M   'P 1'
#
loop_
_entity.id
_entity.type
_entity.pdbx_description
1 polymer ?
#
loop_
_entity_poly.entity_id
_entity_poly.type
_entity_poly.pdbx_seq_one_letter_code
_entity_poly.pdbx_strand_id
1 'polypeptide(L)'
;MKIAQIAGFLGSGKTTAVMKIVDELMKKGHKIAIVVNDVGEISVDAKFIESHGLKAKEISGGCICCQIAGSFAETLAILHDTFNPTIVIVEPSGVAIPWGLKRAAEYSEAKTEMVIEHAPVITLVDATRIDMLLRAVRRLVETQIREADVCFVNKVDSATPAEIAKTEEFIRSINPKAEVLHMSSENGDGIHEACDIIANRISPRYDEAMEKEILRKQYEVKE
;
A
#
# COMPACT_ATOMS: atom_id res chain seq x y z
N MET A 1 -5.45 -10.94 12.66
CA MET A 1 -4.32 -10.16 12.14
C MET A 1 -4.85 -9.22 11.06
N LYS A 2 -4.50 -7.92 11.13
CA LYS A 2 -4.94 -6.95 10.11
C LYS A 2 -3.80 -6.70 9.11
N ILE A 3 -4.11 -6.66 7.80
CA ILE A 3 -3.16 -6.36 6.74
C ILE A 3 -3.45 -4.95 6.20
N ALA A 4 -2.44 -4.08 6.23
CA ALA A 4 -2.48 -2.75 5.66
C ALA A 4 -1.52 -2.66 4.47
N GLN A 5 -2.02 -2.17 3.33
CA GLN A 5 -1.23 -1.98 2.11
C GLN A 5 -1.00 -0.51 1.87
N ILE A 6 0.27 -0.14 1.67
CA ILE A 6 0.66 1.24 1.31
C ILE A 6 1.29 1.21 -0.08
N ALA A 7 0.45 1.42 -1.08
CA ALA A 7 0.80 1.42 -2.50
C ALA A 7 1.20 2.81 -3.00
N GLY A 8 1.62 2.88 -4.24
CA GLY A 8 2.01 4.11 -4.93
C GLY A 8 3.25 3.90 -5.78
N PHE A 9 3.45 4.73 -6.78
CA PHE A 9 4.55 4.61 -7.73
C PHE A 9 5.92 4.84 -7.07
N LEU A 10 6.98 4.42 -7.75
CA LEU A 10 8.37 4.60 -7.30
C LEU A 10 8.66 6.06 -6.91
N GLY A 11 9.24 6.25 -5.73
CA GLY A 11 9.59 7.56 -5.17
C GLY A 11 8.38 8.41 -4.71
N SER A 12 7.17 7.84 -4.58
CA SER A 12 6.00 8.56 -4.03
C SER A 12 6.07 8.81 -2.52
N GLY A 13 7.11 8.32 -1.83
CA GLY A 13 7.31 8.50 -0.39
C GLY A 13 6.78 7.34 0.46
N LYS A 14 6.50 6.17 -0.13
CA LYS A 14 5.98 4.99 0.61
C LYS A 14 6.83 4.62 1.81
N THR A 15 8.10 4.33 1.60
CA THR A 15 9.02 3.88 2.65
C THR A 15 9.08 4.91 3.79
N THR A 16 9.18 6.20 3.46
CA THR A 16 9.20 7.27 4.46
C THR A 16 7.90 7.31 5.26
N ALA A 17 6.75 7.20 4.58
CA ALA A 17 5.45 7.15 5.24
C ALA A 17 5.30 5.89 6.10
N VAL A 18 5.66 4.71 5.57
CA VAL A 18 5.61 3.43 6.30
C VAL A 18 6.37 3.52 7.62
N MET A 19 7.61 4.03 7.59
CA MET A 19 8.41 4.13 8.82
C MET A 19 7.74 5.00 9.87
N LYS A 20 7.20 6.15 9.50
CA LYS A 20 6.50 7.04 10.45
C LYS A 20 5.17 6.45 10.95
N ILE A 21 4.42 5.79 10.08
CA ILE A 21 3.19 5.08 10.42
C ILE A 21 3.48 3.96 11.43
N VAL A 22 4.53 3.17 11.19
CA VAL A 22 4.97 2.10 12.10
C VAL A 22 5.29 2.66 13.47
N ASP A 23 6.12 3.70 13.52
CA ASP A 23 6.51 4.35 14.78
C ASP A 23 5.29 4.83 15.59
N GLU A 24 4.31 5.43 14.91
CA GLU A 24 3.11 5.92 15.58
C GLU A 24 2.20 4.78 16.05
N LEU A 25 1.97 3.76 15.21
CA LEU A 25 1.16 2.60 15.57
C LEU A 25 1.79 1.81 16.73
N MET A 26 3.12 1.70 16.77
CA MET A 26 3.84 1.08 17.90
C MET A 26 3.64 1.86 19.19
N LYS A 27 3.71 3.20 19.14
CA LYS A 27 3.41 4.06 20.31
C LYS A 27 1.98 3.89 20.80
N LYS A 28 1.04 3.56 19.91
CA LYS A 28 -0.35 3.22 20.25
C LYS A 28 -0.51 1.77 20.77
N GLY A 29 0.58 1.01 20.90
CA GLY A 29 0.60 -0.34 21.47
C GLY A 29 0.35 -1.47 20.47
N HIS A 30 0.33 -1.19 19.18
CA HIS A 30 0.21 -2.24 18.16
C HIS A 30 1.52 -3.00 17.97
N LYS A 31 1.41 -4.30 17.78
CA LYS A 31 2.53 -5.16 17.42
C LYS A 31 2.61 -5.28 15.90
N ILE A 32 3.62 -4.65 15.31
CA ILE A 32 3.72 -4.44 13.87
C ILE A 32 4.73 -5.41 13.25
N ALA A 33 4.37 -6.01 12.12
CA ALA A 33 5.32 -6.61 11.19
C ALA A 33 5.30 -5.81 9.88
N ILE A 34 6.44 -5.68 9.23
CA ILE A 34 6.57 -5.04 7.92
C ILE A 34 6.96 -6.12 6.91
N VAL A 35 6.25 -6.14 5.80
CA VAL A 35 6.59 -6.95 4.64
C VAL A 35 6.91 -6.00 3.50
N VAL A 36 8.17 -5.97 3.09
CA VAL A 36 8.64 -5.16 1.96
C VAL A 36 8.89 -6.08 0.79
N ASN A 37 8.36 -5.72 -0.37
CA ASN A 37 8.67 -6.41 -1.61
C ASN A 37 9.46 -5.47 -2.51
N ASP A 38 10.74 -5.74 -2.65
CA ASP A 38 11.60 -4.99 -3.54
C ASP A 38 11.92 -5.78 -4.82
N VAL A 39 11.61 -5.17 -5.95
CA VAL A 39 12.06 -5.62 -7.27
C VAL A 39 13.30 -4.80 -7.63
N GLY A 40 14.38 -5.00 -6.91
CA GLY A 40 15.67 -4.36 -7.17
C GLY A 40 16.15 -3.46 -6.03
N GLU A 41 17.25 -3.87 -5.44
CA GLU A 41 18.25 -3.14 -4.66
C GLU A 41 17.83 -1.81 -4.01
N ILE A 42 16.97 -1.83 -3.01
CA ILE A 42 17.03 -0.89 -1.91
C ILE A 42 16.74 -1.70 -0.65
N SER A 43 17.77 -2.10 0.04
CA SER A 43 17.68 -2.61 1.39
C SER A 43 17.14 -1.48 2.28
N VAL A 44 15.87 -1.52 2.63
CA VAL A 44 15.46 -0.91 3.89
C VAL A 44 16.33 -1.56 4.94
N ASP A 45 17.07 -0.74 5.70
CA ASP A 45 18.08 -1.23 6.63
C ASP A 45 17.43 -2.21 7.61
N ALA A 46 17.55 -3.51 7.35
CA ALA A 46 17.05 -4.57 8.23
C ALA A 46 17.50 -4.33 9.67
N LYS A 47 18.72 -3.77 9.86
CA LYS A 47 19.27 -3.38 11.15
C LYS A 47 18.47 -2.27 11.83
N PHE A 48 17.92 -1.31 11.08
CA PHE A 48 17.07 -0.26 11.65
C PHE A 48 15.74 -0.84 12.14
N ILE A 49 15.16 -1.74 11.36
CA ILE A 49 13.91 -2.42 11.72
C ILE A 49 14.13 -3.33 12.93
N GLU A 50 15.23 -4.08 12.97
CA GLU A 50 15.60 -4.93 14.10
C GLU A 50 15.89 -4.12 15.36
N SER A 51 16.52 -2.95 15.26
CA SER A 51 16.80 -2.09 16.42
C SER A 51 15.53 -1.54 17.11
N HIS A 52 14.41 -1.51 16.38
CA HIS A 52 13.10 -1.10 16.92
C HIS A 52 12.21 -2.30 17.33
N GLY A 53 12.78 -3.51 17.38
CA GLY A 53 12.06 -4.71 17.79
C GLY A 53 11.06 -5.24 16.75
N LEU A 54 11.15 -4.78 15.50
CA LEU A 54 10.30 -5.20 14.41
C LEU A 54 10.91 -6.39 13.66
N LYS A 55 10.06 -7.29 13.19
CA LYS A 55 10.47 -8.32 12.24
C LYS A 55 10.08 -7.87 10.84
N ALA A 56 11.08 -7.72 9.98
CA ALA A 56 10.88 -7.48 8.57
C ALA A 56 11.34 -8.70 7.78
N LYS A 57 10.64 -9.00 6.71
CA LYS A 57 11.06 -10.01 5.75
C LYS A 57 10.94 -9.42 4.36
N GLU A 58 12.07 -9.41 3.66
CA GLU A 58 12.11 -9.09 2.25
C GLU A 58 11.53 -10.25 1.45
N ILE A 59 10.67 -9.94 0.49
CA ILE A 59 10.18 -10.89 -0.49
C ILE A 59 10.86 -10.53 -1.80
N SER A 60 11.89 -11.28 -2.17
CA SER A 60 12.62 -11.07 -3.42
C SER A 60 12.11 -11.98 -4.54
N GLY A 61 12.16 -11.51 -5.77
CA GLY A 61 12.11 -12.37 -6.95
C GLY A 61 10.78 -12.45 -7.66
N GLY A 62 10.30 -11.36 -8.24
CA GLY A 62 9.28 -11.40 -9.27
C GLY A 62 8.07 -10.52 -9.01
N CYS A 63 7.28 -10.31 -10.04
CA CYS A 63 6.05 -9.51 -9.99
C CYS A 63 5.07 -10.10 -8.98
N ILE A 64 4.57 -9.29 -8.07
CA ILE A 64 3.62 -9.67 -7.00
C ILE A 64 2.41 -10.46 -7.54
N CYS A 65 2.00 -10.23 -8.78
CA CYS A 65 0.76 -10.78 -9.32
C CYS A 65 0.77 -12.28 -9.62
N CYS A 66 1.93 -12.95 -9.84
CA CYS A 66 1.93 -14.32 -10.36
C CYS A 66 2.83 -15.35 -9.66
N GLN A 67 3.96 -14.97 -9.07
CA GLN A 67 4.88 -15.94 -8.43
C GLN A 67 4.95 -15.85 -6.92
N ILE A 68 4.56 -14.75 -6.34
CA ILE A 68 4.74 -14.43 -4.93
C ILE A 68 3.56 -14.89 -4.05
N ALA A 69 2.42 -15.25 -4.61
CA ALA A 69 1.26 -15.66 -3.80
C ALA A 69 1.62 -16.76 -2.78
N GLY A 70 2.38 -17.76 -3.18
CA GLY A 70 2.88 -18.80 -2.28
C GLY A 70 3.84 -18.23 -1.22
N SER A 71 4.82 -17.49 -1.62
CA SER A 71 5.83 -16.91 -0.72
C SER A 71 5.23 -15.88 0.24
N PHE A 72 4.29 -15.06 -0.23
CA PHE A 72 3.59 -14.10 0.63
C PHE A 72 2.71 -14.81 1.66
N ALA A 73 1.97 -15.84 1.24
CA ALA A 73 1.16 -16.65 2.13
C ALA A 73 2.01 -17.36 3.21
N GLU A 74 3.14 -17.95 2.82
CA GLU A 74 4.10 -18.55 3.76
C GLU A 74 4.67 -17.51 4.73
N THR A 75 4.97 -16.31 4.24
CA THR A 75 5.47 -15.21 5.07
C THR A 75 4.44 -14.81 6.12
N LEU A 76 3.16 -14.68 5.75
CA LEU A 76 2.10 -14.37 6.69
C LEU A 76 1.91 -15.47 7.73
N ALA A 77 1.96 -16.75 7.34
CA ALA A 77 1.90 -17.88 8.25
C ALA A 77 3.07 -17.85 9.25
N ILE A 78 4.30 -17.70 8.77
CA ILE A 78 5.48 -17.60 9.63
C ILE A 78 5.36 -16.40 10.61
N LEU A 79 4.92 -15.24 10.13
CA LEU A 79 4.74 -14.07 10.98
C LEU A 79 3.66 -14.28 12.03
N HIS A 80 2.56 -14.94 11.67
CA HIS A 80 1.50 -15.31 12.60
C HIS A 80 2.04 -16.23 13.70
N ASP A 81 2.69 -17.35 13.34
CA ASP A 81 3.13 -18.38 14.28
C ASP A 81 4.31 -17.92 15.15
N THR A 82 5.24 -17.14 14.60
CA THR A 82 6.46 -16.77 15.31
C THR A 82 6.39 -15.43 16.02
N PHE A 83 5.61 -14.50 15.49
CA PHE A 83 5.56 -13.14 16.00
C PHE A 83 4.17 -12.70 16.44
N ASN A 84 3.11 -13.25 15.84
CA ASN A 84 1.71 -12.90 16.10
C ASN A 84 1.46 -11.38 16.09
N PRO A 85 1.68 -10.68 14.96
CA PRO A 85 1.47 -9.24 14.87
C PRO A 85 -0.02 -8.90 14.91
N THR A 86 -0.36 -7.75 15.48
CA THR A 86 -1.72 -7.20 15.37
C THR A 86 -1.97 -6.59 13.99
N ILE A 87 -0.93 -5.97 13.40
CA ILE A 87 -0.98 -5.37 12.08
C ILE A 87 0.27 -5.78 11.27
N VAL A 88 0.05 -6.19 10.03
CA VAL A 88 1.11 -6.38 9.04
C VAL A 88 1.01 -5.26 8.02
N ILE A 89 2.03 -4.42 7.95
CA ILE A 89 2.14 -3.39 6.92
C ILE A 89 2.89 -3.96 5.73
N VAL A 90 2.25 -3.92 4.58
CA VAL A 90 2.85 -4.36 3.31
C VAL A 90 3.19 -3.13 2.49
N GLU A 91 4.47 -2.95 2.21
CA GLU A 91 4.96 -2.01 1.20
C GLU A 91 5.25 -2.77 -0.09
N PRO A 92 4.31 -2.78 -1.04
CA PRO A 92 4.56 -3.43 -2.32
C PRO A 92 5.53 -2.61 -3.15
N SER A 93 6.16 -3.25 -4.15
CA SER A 93 6.97 -2.51 -5.13
C SER A 93 6.15 -1.41 -5.80
N GLY A 94 6.83 -0.35 -6.27
CA GLY A 94 6.15 0.77 -6.92
C GLY A 94 5.40 0.42 -8.21
N VAL A 95 5.50 -0.82 -8.69
CA VAL A 95 4.79 -1.36 -9.86
C VAL A 95 3.70 -2.37 -9.48
N ALA A 96 3.52 -2.65 -8.20
CA ALA A 96 2.56 -3.63 -7.72
C ALA A 96 1.12 -3.13 -7.80
N ILE A 97 0.22 -4.09 -7.93
CA ILE A 97 -1.22 -3.89 -7.96
C ILE A 97 -1.83 -4.39 -6.64
N PRO A 98 -2.53 -3.54 -5.88
CA PRO A 98 -3.01 -3.87 -4.52
C PRO A 98 -3.89 -5.11 -4.42
N TRP A 99 -4.76 -5.36 -5.39
CA TRP A 99 -5.68 -6.51 -5.39
C TRP A 99 -4.97 -7.86 -5.40
N GLY A 100 -3.82 -7.94 -6.06
CA GLY A 100 -3.00 -9.16 -6.05
C GLY A 100 -2.57 -9.56 -4.64
N LEU A 101 -2.31 -8.59 -3.78
CA LEU A 101 -1.95 -8.82 -2.38
C LEU A 101 -3.15 -9.26 -1.53
N LYS A 102 -4.33 -8.66 -1.73
CA LYS A 102 -5.56 -9.11 -1.04
C LYS A 102 -5.84 -10.57 -1.35
N ARG A 103 -5.83 -10.96 -2.63
CA ARG A 103 -6.02 -12.35 -3.06
C ARG A 103 -4.99 -13.31 -2.45
N ALA A 104 -3.72 -12.92 -2.43
CA ALA A 104 -2.67 -13.73 -1.85
C ALA A 104 -2.83 -13.90 -0.33
N ALA A 105 -3.29 -12.87 0.38
CA ALA A 105 -3.58 -12.93 1.81
C ALA A 105 -4.75 -13.87 2.11
N GLU A 106 -5.84 -13.79 1.36
CA GLU A 106 -6.99 -14.67 1.53
C GLU A 106 -6.69 -16.13 1.19
N TYR A 107 -5.81 -16.36 0.22
CA TYR A 107 -5.30 -17.71 -0.04
C TYR A 107 -4.50 -18.27 1.15
N SER A 108 -3.77 -17.41 1.86
CA SER A 108 -3.06 -17.76 3.09
C SER A 108 -4.03 -18.17 4.21
N GLU A 109 -5.11 -17.39 4.40
CA GLU A 109 -6.17 -17.70 5.37
C GLU A 109 -6.83 -19.05 5.10
N ALA A 110 -7.10 -19.38 3.83
CA ALA A 110 -7.71 -20.65 3.46
C ALA A 110 -6.82 -21.88 3.75
N LYS A 111 -5.52 -21.67 3.93
CA LYS A 111 -4.54 -22.72 4.24
C LYS A 111 -4.17 -22.84 5.72
N THR A 112 -4.53 -21.85 6.49
CA THR A 112 -4.19 -21.73 7.91
C THR A 112 -5.47 -21.40 8.68
N GLU A 113 -5.44 -21.50 10.00
CA GLU A 113 -6.57 -21.07 10.85
C GLU A 113 -6.53 -19.57 11.17
N MET A 114 -5.70 -18.79 10.45
CA MET A 114 -5.60 -17.35 10.65
C MET A 114 -6.88 -16.64 10.21
N VAL A 115 -7.33 -15.69 11.00
CA VAL A 115 -8.34 -14.71 10.59
C VAL A 115 -7.63 -13.44 10.12
N ILE A 116 -7.85 -13.09 8.84
CA ILE A 116 -7.26 -11.90 8.21
C ILE A 116 -8.34 -10.84 7.99
N GLU A 117 -8.07 -9.64 8.49
CA GLU A 117 -8.80 -8.42 8.16
C GLU A 117 -7.95 -7.54 7.24
N HIS A 118 -8.59 -6.85 6.32
CA HIS A 118 -7.90 -5.87 5.47
C HIS A 118 -8.20 -4.46 5.96
N ALA A 119 -7.18 -3.67 6.24
CA ALA A 119 -7.31 -2.23 6.33
C ALA A 119 -7.62 -1.65 4.92
N PRO A 120 -8.18 -0.43 4.82
CA PRO A 120 -8.30 0.26 3.56
C PRO A 120 -6.97 0.32 2.80
N VAL A 121 -7.00 0.08 1.49
CA VAL A 121 -5.83 0.21 0.63
C VAL A 121 -5.48 1.68 0.52
N ILE A 122 -4.29 2.04 0.97
CA ILE A 122 -3.75 3.40 0.89
C ILE A 122 -2.84 3.49 -0.34
N THR A 123 -3.07 4.49 -1.20
CA THR A 123 -2.18 4.79 -2.32
C THR A 123 -1.62 6.19 -2.20
N LEU A 124 -0.29 6.31 -2.22
CA LEU A 124 0.42 7.59 -2.21
C LEU A 124 0.66 8.09 -3.63
N VAL A 125 0.19 9.30 -3.93
CA VAL A 125 0.35 9.96 -5.22
C VAL A 125 1.24 11.19 -5.04
N ASP A 126 2.39 11.21 -5.71
CA ASP A 126 3.36 12.30 -5.66
C ASP A 126 2.87 13.52 -6.47
N ALA A 127 2.45 14.56 -5.78
CA ALA A 127 1.92 15.77 -6.41
C ALA A 127 2.97 16.49 -7.26
N THR A 128 4.24 16.49 -6.85
CA THR A 128 5.32 17.21 -7.54
C THR A 128 5.67 16.62 -8.91
N ARG A 129 5.25 15.37 -9.18
CA ARG A 129 5.62 14.64 -10.40
C ARG A 129 4.43 14.12 -11.20
N ILE A 130 3.21 14.58 -10.90
CA ILE A 130 2.00 14.02 -11.53
C ILE A 130 2.07 14.08 -13.06
N ASP A 131 2.50 15.19 -13.64
CA ASP A 131 2.61 15.35 -15.10
C ASP A 131 3.60 14.39 -15.75
N MET A 132 4.74 14.18 -15.09
CA MET A 132 5.74 13.23 -15.56
C MET A 132 5.20 11.80 -15.48
N LEU A 133 4.56 11.45 -14.39
CA LEU A 133 3.99 10.11 -14.16
C LEU A 133 2.91 9.78 -15.20
N LEU A 134 2.04 10.76 -15.50
CA LEU A 134 1.00 10.59 -16.50
C LEU A 134 1.54 10.43 -17.93
N ARG A 135 2.71 10.98 -18.23
CA ARG A 135 3.37 10.77 -19.53
C ARG A 135 4.09 9.43 -19.61
N ALA A 136 4.74 9.00 -18.53
CA ALA A 136 5.62 7.84 -18.55
C ALA A 136 4.89 6.52 -18.23
N VAL A 137 3.99 6.52 -17.24
CA VAL A 137 3.42 5.29 -16.64
C VAL A 137 1.94 5.41 -16.29
N ARG A 138 1.19 6.19 -17.06
CA ARG A 138 -0.21 6.54 -16.81
C ARG A 138 -1.07 5.36 -16.35
N ARG A 139 -1.05 4.26 -17.12
CA ARG A 139 -1.88 3.08 -16.83
C ARG A 139 -1.64 2.49 -15.45
N LEU A 140 -0.38 2.44 -15.04
CA LEU A 140 -0.02 1.89 -13.73
C LEU A 140 -0.54 2.78 -12.60
N VAL A 141 -0.35 4.10 -12.72
CA VAL A 141 -0.84 5.08 -11.73
C VAL A 141 -2.37 5.02 -11.66
N GLU A 142 -3.06 4.99 -12.80
CA GLU A 142 -4.52 4.85 -12.84
C GLU A 142 -5.00 3.55 -12.18
N THR A 143 -4.30 2.43 -12.40
CA THR A 143 -4.66 1.15 -11.77
C THR A 143 -4.50 1.23 -10.25
N GLN A 144 -3.37 1.74 -9.77
CA GLN A 144 -3.15 1.90 -8.33
C GLN A 144 -4.18 2.82 -7.67
N ILE A 145 -4.60 3.89 -8.35
CA ILE A 145 -5.66 4.79 -7.87
C ILE A 145 -7.03 4.09 -7.88
N ARG A 146 -7.35 3.32 -8.93
CA ARG A 146 -8.64 2.59 -9.03
C ARG A 146 -8.84 1.58 -7.93
N GLU A 147 -7.77 0.94 -7.49
CA GLU A 147 -7.79 -0.10 -6.46
C GLU A 147 -7.60 0.45 -5.04
N ALA A 148 -7.42 1.76 -4.89
CA ALA A 148 -7.29 2.41 -3.60
C ALA A 148 -8.66 2.66 -2.95
N ASP A 149 -8.73 2.45 -1.64
CA ASP A 149 -9.83 2.93 -0.81
C ASP A 149 -9.57 4.39 -0.38
N VAL A 150 -8.29 4.72 -0.16
CA VAL A 150 -7.82 6.06 0.24
C VAL A 150 -6.61 6.45 -0.59
N CYS A 151 -6.63 7.65 -1.17
CA CYS A 151 -5.48 8.23 -1.85
C CYS A 151 -4.93 9.40 -1.05
N PHE A 152 -3.66 9.36 -0.71
CA PHE A 152 -2.96 10.52 -0.17
C PHE A 152 -2.21 11.24 -1.27
N VAL A 153 -2.56 12.51 -1.49
CA VAL A 153 -1.74 13.45 -2.26
C VAL A 153 -0.52 13.77 -1.40
N ASN A 154 0.60 13.15 -1.74
CA ASN A 154 1.83 13.24 -0.95
C ASN A 154 2.80 14.29 -1.50
N LYS A 155 3.73 14.69 -0.65
CA LYS A 155 4.72 15.75 -0.86
C LYS A 155 4.09 17.13 -0.97
N VAL A 156 3.01 17.37 -0.21
CA VAL A 156 2.36 18.68 -0.18
C VAL A 156 3.27 19.78 0.37
N ASP A 157 4.32 19.43 1.11
CA ASP A 157 5.37 20.32 1.58
C ASP A 157 6.22 20.92 0.45
N SER A 158 6.32 20.22 -0.65
CA SER A 158 7.17 20.58 -1.80
C SER A 158 6.38 20.90 -3.06
N ALA A 159 5.09 20.60 -3.09
CA ALA A 159 4.21 20.84 -4.23
C ALA A 159 3.57 22.24 -4.17
N THR A 160 3.33 22.81 -5.32
CA THR A 160 2.52 24.03 -5.44
C THR A 160 1.03 23.73 -5.24
N PRO A 161 0.22 24.72 -4.82
CA PRO A 161 -1.23 24.54 -4.71
C PRO A 161 -1.88 24.06 -6.03
N ALA A 162 -1.36 24.47 -7.17
CA ALA A 162 -1.86 24.05 -8.49
C ALA A 162 -1.56 22.58 -8.77
N GLU A 163 -0.39 22.06 -8.39
CA GLU A 163 -0.02 20.66 -8.52
C GLU A 163 -0.86 19.77 -7.59
N ILE A 164 -1.10 20.23 -6.37
CA ILE A 164 -1.98 19.53 -5.41
C ILE A 164 -3.39 19.44 -5.98
N ALA A 165 -4.00 20.56 -6.39
CA ALA A 165 -5.35 20.60 -6.94
C ALA A 165 -5.49 19.71 -8.20
N LYS A 166 -4.50 19.77 -9.09
CA LYS A 166 -4.46 18.93 -10.29
C LYS A 166 -4.39 17.44 -9.96
N THR A 167 -3.60 17.08 -8.96
CA THR A 167 -3.47 15.68 -8.50
C THR A 167 -4.77 15.17 -7.90
N GLU A 168 -5.45 15.98 -7.09
CA GLU A 168 -6.77 15.65 -6.56
C GLU A 168 -7.81 15.45 -7.67
N GLU A 169 -7.89 16.39 -8.61
CA GLU A 169 -8.80 16.30 -9.74
C GLU A 169 -8.57 15.02 -10.54
N PHE A 170 -7.30 14.70 -10.81
CA PHE A 170 -6.93 13.46 -11.48
C PHE A 170 -7.37 12.22 -10.69
N ILE A 171 -7.09 12.15 -9.38
CA ILE A 171 -7.52 11.03 -8.55
C ILE A 171 -9.05 10.85 -8.60
N ARG A 172 -9.81 11.95 -8.41
CA ARG A 172 -11.28 11.91 -8.43
C ARG A 172 -11.84 11.52 -9.80
N SER A 173 -11.17 11.89 -10.89
CA SER A 173 -11.57 11.49 -12.25
C SER A 173 -11.41 9.98 -12.50
N ILE A 174 -10.45 9.32 -11.82
CA ILE A 174 -10.18 7.89 -11.96
C ILE A 174 -10.97 7.06 -10.95
N ASN A 175 -11.03 7.51 -9.70
CA ASN A 175 -11.73 6.83 -8.62
C ASN A 175 -12.53 7.83 -7.76
N PRO A 176 -13.76 8.14 -8.17
CA PRO A 176 -14.61 9.07 -7.43
C PRO A 176 -15.07 8.55 -6.05
N LYS A 177 -14.84 7.26 -5.77
CA LYS A 177 -15.19 6.63 -4.48
C LYS A 177 -14.05 6.69 -3.47
N ALA A 178 -12.82 6.87 -3.92
CA ALA A 178 -11.68 6.95 -3.02
C ALA A 178 -11.75 8.23 -2.17
N GLU A 179 -11.48 8.09 -0.89
CA GLU A 179 -11.23 9.23 -0.02
C GLU A 179 -9.89 9.87 -0.44
N VAL A 180 -9.87 11.20 -0.58
CA VAL A 180 -8.65 11.94 -0.98
C VAL A 180 -8.22 12.83 0.17
N LEU A 181 -7.02 12.56 0.67
CA LEU A 181 -6.39 13.25 1.79
C LEU A 181 -5.01 13.79 1.38
N HIS A 182 -4.43 14.65 2.21
CA HIS A 182 -3.10 15.20 2.00
C HIS A 182 -2.08 14.56 2.93
N MET A 183 -0.84 14.47 2.46
CA MET A 183 0.27 13.97 3.27
C MET A 183 1.57 14.71 2.93
N SER A 184 2.38 14.95 3.94
CA SER A 184 3.82 15.14 3.80
C SER A 184 4.52 14.02 4.55
N SER A 185 4.96 12.99 3.83
CA SER A 185 5.76 11.93 4.46
C SER A 185 7.03 12.47 5.10
N GLU A 186 7.58 13.60 4.60
CA GLU A 186 8.77 14.24 5.16
C GLU A 186 8.48 14.94 6.49
N ASN A 187 7.44 15.77 6.55
CA ASN A 187 7.10 16.54 7.74
C ASN A 187 6.28 15.72 8.77
N GLY A 188 5.56 14.70 8.31
CA GLY A 188 4.66 13.89 9.14
C GLY A 188 3.20 14.29 9.07
N ASP A 189 2.85 15.29 8.27
CA ASP A 189 1.45 15.69 8.05
C ASP A 189 0.68 14.54 7.40
N GLY A 190 -0.52 14.24 7.88
CA GLY A 190 -1.36 13.15 7.37
C GLY A 190 -0.97 11.74 7.87
N ILE A 191 0.12 11.59 8.62
CA ILE A 191 0.54 10.29 9.17
C ILE A 191 -0.45 9.80 10.24
N HIS A 192 -0.92 10.71 11.09
CA HIS A 192 -1.91 10.38 12.12
C HIS A 192 -3.20 9.84 11.52
N GLU A 193 -3.71 10.49 10.49
CA GLU A 193 -4.90 10.07 9.74
C GLU A 193 -4.70 8.70 9.09
N ALA A 194 -3.53 8.46 8.50
CA ALA A 194 -3.20 7.15 7.94
C ALA A 194 -3.19 6.05 9.02
N CYS A 195 -2.62 6.33 10.20
CA CYS A 195 -2.63 5.41 11.34
C CYS A 195 -4.05 5.09 11.80
N ASP A 196 -4.91 6.10 11.90
CA ASP A 196 -6.30 5.90 12.34
C ASP A 196 -7.12 5.11 11.30
N ILE A 197 -6.89 5.34 10.02
CA ILE A 197 -7.48 4.54 8.93
C ILE A 197 -7.04 3.08 9.06
N ILE A 198 -5.75 2.84 9.21
CA ILE A 198 -5.19 1.48 9.31
C ILE A 198 -5.71 0.75 10.56
N ALA A 199 -5.72 1.41 11.71
CA ALA A 199 -6.09 0.78 12.96
C ALA A 199 -7.60 0.51 13.05
N ASN A 200 -8.43 1.46 12.62
CA ASN A 200 -9.84 1.50 12.99
C ASN A 200 -10.82 1.17 11.86
N ARG A 201 -10.36 1.14 10.59
CA ARG A 201 -11.25 0.84 9.44
C ARG A 201 -10.96 -0.54 8.88
N ILE A 202 -11.97 -1.14 8.24
CA ILE A 202 -11.89 -2.42 7.53
C ILE A 202 -12.32 -2.20 6.08
N SER A 203 -11.53 -2.72 5.15
CA SER A 203 -11.85 -2.77 3.73
C SER A 203 -12.54 -4.09 3.38
N PRO A 204 -13.41 -4.11 2.38
CA PRO A 204 -13.96 -5.35 1.86
C PRO A 204 -12.88 -6.38 1.49
N ARG A 205 -13.22 -7.65 1.59
CA ARG A 205 -12.38 -8.76 1.14
C ARG A 205 -12.21 -8.70 -0.39
N TYR A 206 -11.26 -9.47 -0.89
CA TYR A 206 -11.08 -9.65 -2.32
C TYR A 206 -12.37 -10.18 -2.95
N ASP A 207 -12.78 -9.57 -4.06
CA ASP A 207 -13.93 -9.96 -4.85
C ASP A 207 -13.51 -10.09 -6.32
N GLU A 208 -13.53 -11.31 -6.85
CA GLU A 208 -13.16 -11.61 -8.22
C GLU A 208 -14.06 -10.89 -9.26
N ALA A 209 -15.33 -10.68 -8.94
CA ALA A 209 -16.25 -9.96 -9.81
C ALA A 209 -15.86 -8.48 -9.91
N MET A 210 -15.47 -7.88 -8.80
CA MET A 210 -15.00 -6.51 -8.72
C MET A 210 -13.65 -6.33 -9.44
N GLU A 211 -12.73 -7.29 -9.31
CA GLU A 211 -11.47 -7.30 -10.07
C GLU A 211 -11.75 -7.34 -11.59
N LYS A 212 -12.64 -8.22 -12.03
CA LYS A 212 -13.03 -8.30 -13.45
C LYS A 212 -13.65 -6.99 -13.95
N GLU A 213 -14.46 -6.32 -13.14
CA GLU A 213 -15.02 -5.02 -13.51
C GLU A 213 -13.94 -3.94 -13.64
N ILE A 214 -12.98 -3.90 -12.70
CA ILE A 214 -11.85 -2.97 -12.75
C ILE A 214 -11.00 -3.21 -13.99
N LEU A 215 -10.67 -4.47 -14.28
CA LEU A 215 -9.90 -4.85 -15.46
C LEU A 215 -10.65 -4.50 -16.75
N ARG A 216 -11.96 -4.79 -16.81
CA ARG A 216 -12.80 -4.44 -17.97
C ARG A 216 -12.75 -2.94 -18.25
N LYS A 217 -12.91 -2.09 -17.24
CA LYS A 217 -12.81 -0.63 -17.39
C LYS A 217 -11.43 -0.14 -17.85
N GLN A 218 -10.38 -0.91 -17.60
CA GLN A 218 -9.03 -0.60 -18.11
C GLN A 218 -8.89 -0.84 -19.63
N TYR A 219 -9.67 -1.76 -20.18
CA TYR A 219 -9.59 -2.14 -21.58
C TYR A 219 -10.65 -1.45 -22.45
N GLU A 220 -11.78 -1.01 -21.89
CA GLU A 220 -12.87 -0.32 -22.61
C GLU A 220 -12.56 1.14 -22.98
N VAL A 221 -11.51 1.76 -22.47
CA VAL A 221 -11.08 3.15 -22.82
C VAL A 221 -10.32 3.21 -24.15
N LYS A 222 -10.52 2.26 -25.07
CA LYS A 222 -9.84 2.15 -26.35
C LYS A 222 -10.75 2.16 -27.58
N GLU A 223 -11.95 2.71 -27.50
CA GLU A 223 -12.75 3.02 -28.70
C GLU A 223 -13.00 4.52 -28.84
#